data_a7f9b3e95104d573f3d75e287c536581
#
_entry.id   a7f9b3e95104d573f3d75e287c536581
#
_cell.length_a   1.000
_cell.length_b   1.000
_cell.length_c   1.000
_cell.angle_alpha   90.00
_cell.angle_beta   90.00
_cell.angle_gamma   90.00
#
_symmetry.space_group_name_H-M   'P 1'
#
loop_
_entity.id
_entity.type
_entity.pdbx_description
1 polymer ?
#
loop_
_entity_poly.entity_id
_entity_poly.type
_entity_poly.pdbx_seq_one_letter_code
_entity_poly.pdbx_strand_id
1 'polypeptide(L)'
;MEEVEMEEVNRSGQHTTEDSQASMDRTSVLSHSPDNPVPDVQIVGSFNSNSTEEHGKQWWPASSTDDSGDDDDDDEVVTKEEDQEGSQCFCCPKGSRTQILTFICIGISNLAGYCCYSIISPFFPEVALQRGASQTTVGLIFGCYAVVCIFAAPVFGKYITTIGSRFMLVAGVCVAGCCSMMFGFVEYMEGTTFVVFCFLIRTMEALGVSAYFTAGTAILTHAFPNSAAKVMGILEVFSGLGLMAGPPIGGLLYGVGGFKMPFLVVGGMMLCCGGVVWILVPQQDDKQERKKKTASLLSFFRIPTIALTCGLTVVMSCSMSFLDPIYQPYLSDQFEMNPTDVGLVFLLWSGVYTVTAPAFGFFADIKIASRFMITGGMVVMTVSVLMIAPSPLLSDYLHLLPVKEWVTIVGCVVMALACGPAFSSIFNEMLWAASDAGIEENFATYGMVSGLYNAGYSVGEFVGPIASSALVEKFGFPWATTVFGGFTLFYTVVLVIFYLWDYFKHSRGTTTKKYIFLTFECLRH
;
A
#
# COMPACT_ATOMS: atom_id res chain seq x y z
N MET A 1 44.31 13.85 38.06
CA MET A 1 44.26 13.37 39.44
C MET A 1 42.95 12.58 39.52
N GLU A 2 42.86 11.33 39.56
CA GLU A 2 43.64 10.09 39.75
C GLU A 2 42.75 9.04 39.04
N GLU A 3 43.12 8.30 38.06
CA GLU A 3 43.94 7.07 38.03
C GLU A 3 43.68 6.13 39.23
N VAL A 4 43.36 4.91 38.91
CA VAL A 4 43.80 3.61 39.43
C VAL A 4 42.75 2.54 39.04
N GLU A 5 43.04 1.70 38.12
CA GLU A 5 43.73 0.41 37.98
C GLU A 5 42.89 -0.83 38.13
N MET A 6 42.98 -1.59 37.06
CA MET A 6 42.79 -3.03 36.83
C MET A 6 43.07 -3.96 38.00
N GLU A 7 42.36 -5.09 38.04
CA GLU A 7 42.99 -6.38 38.32
C GLU A 7 42.23 -7.57 37.71
N GLU A 8 42.90 -8.33 36.87
CA GLU A 8 42.62 -9.68 36.42
C GLU A 8 42.84 -10.67 37.55
N VAL A 9 42.03 -11.73 37.66
CA VAL A 9 42.49 -13.06 38.12
C VAL A 9 41.80 -14.17 37.37
N ASN A 10 42.65 -14.93 36.72
CA ASN A 10 42.51 -16.16 35.99
C ASN A 10 42.66 -17.39 36.93
N ARG A 11 41.98 -18.52 36.62
CA ARG A 11 42.40 -19.93 36.79
C ARG A 11 41.18 -20.86 36.82
N SER A 12 41.05 -21.70 35.83
CA SER A 12 41.66 -22.97 35.52
C SER A 12 41.10 -24.20 36.26
N GLY A 13 40.84 -25.26 35.50
CA GLY A 13 40.80 -26.67 35.95
C GLY A 13 39.59 -27.40 35.37
N GLN A 14 39.66 -28.06 34.29
CA GLN A 14 40.20 -29.39 33.92
C GLN A 14 39.51 -30.59 34.56
N HIS A 15 39.25 -31.50 33.62
CA HIS A 15 39.13 -32.99 33.70
C HIS A 15 37.71 -33.56 33.67
N THR A 16 37.37 -34.60 32.97
CA THR A 16 37.99 -35.62 32.10
C THR A 16 36.87 -36.48 31.53
N THR A 17 37.00 -36.90 30.28
CA THR A 17 36.97 -38.26 29.70
C THR A 17 35.82 -39.20 30.13
N GLU A 18 35.25 -40.02 29.32
CA GLU A 18 35.61 -41.07 28.37
C GLU A 18 34.32 -41.64 27.77
N ASP A 19 34.35 -41.96 26.55
CA ASP A 19 34.46 -43.21 25.78
C ASP A 19 33.15 -43.98 25.61
N SER A 20 32.80 -44.39 24.43
CA SER A 20 33.07 -45.59 23.63
C SER A 20 32.09 -45.63 22.47
N GLN A 21 32.48 -45.64 21.24
CA GLN A 21 32.83 -46.77 20.35
C GLN A 21 31.78 -47.88 20.29
N ALA A 22 31.24 -48.16 19.13
CA ALA A 22 31.65 -49.12 18.10
C ALA A 22 30.54 -49.23 17.07
N SER A 23 30.75 -49.07 15.82
CA SER A 23 31.42 -49.84 14.79
C SER A 23 30.49 -50.77 14.00
N MET A 24 30.68 -50.64 12.71
CA MET A 24 30.76 -51.68 11.67
C MET A 24 29.45 -52.39 11.26
N ASP A 25 29.21 -52.66 10.07
CA ASP A 25 29.86 -52.75 8.76
C ASP A 25 28.99 -53.62 7.85
N ARG A 26 29.19 -53.47 6.54
CA ARG A 26 29.05 -54.40 5.40
C ARG A 26 27.76 -54.38 4.56
N THR A 27 27.89 -53.75 3.41
CA THR A 27 28.14 -54.33 2.04
C THR A 27 27.47 -55.66 1.67
N SER A 28 26.76 -55.59 0.51
CA SER A 28 26.83 -56.46 -0.67
C SER A 28 25.66 -56.12 -1.61
N VAL A 29 25.82 -55.63 -2.82
CA VAL A 29 26.34 -56.10 -4.10
C VAL A 29 25.53 -57.27 -4.72
N LEU A 30 25.22 -57.01 -5.99
CA LEU A 30 24.78 -57.91 -7.10
C LEU A 30 23.28 -57.98 -7.34
N SER A 31 22.81 -57.48 -8.44
CA SER A 31 22.94 -57.75 -9.87
C SER A 31 21.75 -58.57 -10.40
N HIS A 32 21.18 -58.12 -11.43
CA HIS A 32 20.74 -58.70 -12.69
C HIS A 32 19.34 -58.27 -13.16
N SER A 33 19.33 -57.70 -14.29
CA SER A 33 18.30 -57.53 -15.34
C SER A 33 18.09 -58.91 -16.04
N PRO A 34 17.21 -59.15 -16.99
CA PRO A 34 16.16 -58.33 -17.62
C PRO A 34 14.82 -59.11 -17.84
N ASP A 35 13.78 -58.48 -18.29
CA ASP A 35 12.97 -58.88 -19.47
C ASP A 35 11.66 -58.08 -19.53
N ASN A 36 11.40 -57.59 -20.73
CA ASN A 36 10.24 -56.92 -21.31
C ASN A 36 8.96 -57.80 -21.30
N PRO A 37 7.72 -57.27 -21.61
CA PRO A 37 7.47 -56.43 -22.76
C PRO A 37 6.42 -55.31 -22.55
N VAL A 38 6.49 -54.36 -23.47
CA VAL A 38 5.53 -53.32 -23.80
C VAL A 38 4.22 -53.91 -24.35
N PRO A 39 3.06 -53.33 -24.08
CA PRO A 39 1.98 -53.35 -25.05
C PRO A 39 1.55 -51.93 -25.49
N ASP A 40 1.43 -51.84 -26.74
CA ASP A 40 0.83 -50.98 -27.72
C ASP A 40 -0.06 -49.82 -27.28
N VAL A 41 0.28 -48.71 -27.88
CA VAL A 41 -0.49 -47.47 -28.03
C VAL A 41 -1.67 -47.73 -28.97
N GLN A 42 -2.88 -47.56 -28.52
CA GLN A 42 -4.01 -47.23 -29.39
C GLN A 42 -4.44 -45.79 -29.19
N ILE A 43 -4.16 -45.01 -30.20
CA ILE A 43 -4.71 -43.67 -30.41
C ILE A 43 -6.17 -43.85 -30.85
N VAL A 44 -7.11 -43.43 -30.00
CA VAL A 44 -8.47 -43.12 -30.44
C VAL A 44 -8.74 -41.68 -30.03
N GLY A 45 -8.78 -40.83 -31.05
CA GLY A 45 -9.16 -39.46 -30.91
C GLY A 45 -10.66 -39.34 -30.61
N SER A 46 -10.94 -38.51 -29.61
CA SER A 46 -12.24 -37.86 -29.49
C SER A 46 -11.99 -36.52 -28.79
N PHE A 47 -11.95 -35.50 -29.62
CA PHE A 47 -12.07 -34.11 -29.13
C PHE A 47 -13.43 -33.95 -28.50
N ASN A 48 -13.48 -33.77 -27.19
CA ASN A 48 -14.64 -33.25 -26.52
C ASN A 48 -14.23 -31.93 -25.89
N SER A 49 -14.54 -30.85 -26.59
CA SER A 49 -14.49 -29.47 -26.14
C SER A 49 -15.64 -29.26 -25.18
N ASN A 50 -15.42 -29.44 -23.87
CA ASN A 50 -16.28 -28.90 -22.80
C ASN A 50 -15.59 -29.10 -21.45
N SER A 51 -14.73 -28.13 -21.09
CA SER A 51 -14.33 -27.91 -19.69
C SER A 51 -13.64 -26.56 -19.55
N THR A 52 -14.40 -25.49 -19.71
CA THR A 52 -14.01 -24.14 -19.30
C THR A 52 -15.25 -23.39 -18.84
N GLU A 53 -15.83 -23.85 -17.73
CA GLU A 53 -16.79 -23.05 -16.97
C GLU A 53 -17.02 -23.74 -15.62
N GLU A 54 -16.09 -23.52 -14.70
CA GLU A 54 -16.36 -23.65 -13.28
C GLU A 54 -15.18 -23.06 -12.50
N HIS A 55 -15.21 -21.76 -12.24
CA HIS A 55 -14.56 -21.14 -11.08
C HIS A 55 -14.84 -19.65 -11.04
N GLY A 56 -16.12 -19.34 -10.90
CA GLY A 56 -16.56 -18.03 -10.48
C GLY A 56 -17.67 -18.18 -9.45
N LYS A 57 -17.39 -18.81 -8.31
CA LYS A 57 -18.34 -18.74 -7.19
C LYS A 57 -18.33 -17.33 -6.64
N GLN A 58 -19.29 -16.58 -7.09
CA GLN A 58 -19.64 -15.25 -6.68
C GLN A 58 -19.93 -15.25 -5.17
N TRP A 59 -19.10 -14.59 -4.37
CA TRP A 59 -19.25 -14.44 -2.91
C TRP A 59 -20.40 -13.51 -2.50
N TRP A 60 -21.03 -12.87 -3.47
CA TRP A 60 -22.12 -11.92 -3.24
C TRP A 60 -23.44 -12.57 -3.64
N PRO A 61 -24.50 -12.47 -2.83
CA PRO A 61 -25.79 -13.01 -3.19
C PRO A 61 -26.29 -12.37 -4.48
N ALA A 62 -26.61 -13.20 -5.46
CA ALA A 62 -27.35 -12.78 -6.63
C ALA A 62 -28.70 -12.21 -6.18
N SER A 63 -29.14 -11.15 -6.80
CA SER A 63 -30.47 -10.58 -6.55
C SER A 63 -31.52 -11.66 -6.79
N SER A 64 -32.16 -12.13 -5.71
CA SER A 64 -33.34 -12.98 -5.80
C SER A 64 -34.50 -12.18 -6.37
N THR A 65 -34.86 -12.44 -7.60
CA THR A 65 -36.24 -12.18 -8.05
C THR A 65 -37.04 -13.43 -7.75
N ASP A 66 -37.87 -13.37 -6.70
CA ASP A 66 -38.95 -14.31 -6.50
C ASP A 66 -39.90 -14.17 -7.67
N ASP A 67 -40.04 -15.22 -8.44
CA ASP A 67 -41.22 -15.42 -9.26
C ASP A 67 -41.66 -16.88 -9.14
N SER A 68 -42.78 -17.05 -8.48
CA SER A 68 -43.57 -18.29 -8.38
C SER A 68 -44.62 -18.27 -9.46
N GLY A 69 -44.64 -19.29 -10.30
CA GLY A 69 -45.72 -19.47 -11.29
C GLY A 69 -45.41 -20.62 -12.23
N ASP A 70 -46.19 -21.67 -12.06
CA ASP A 70 -46.30 -22.87 -12.87
C ASP A 70 -46.64 -22.59 -14.35
N ASP A 71 -46.31 -23.58 -15.16
CA ASP A 71 -46.95 -24.06 -16.39
C ASP A 71 -46.15 -23.92 -17.70
N ASP A 72 -45.95 -25.10 -18.22
CA ASP A 72 -45.69 -25.56 -19.58
C ASP A 72 -45.92 -24.55 -20.72
N ASP A 73 -44.85 -24.37 -21.57
CA ASP A 73 -44.95 -24.56 -23.01
C ASP A 73 -43.62 -24.21 -23.70
N ASP A 74 -43.21 -25.12 -24.58
CA ASP A 74 -42.11 -25.01 -25.52
C ASP A 74 -42.28 -23.80 -26.45
N ASP A 75 -41.44 -22.76 -26.31
CA ASP A 75 -41.14 -21.85 -27.40
C ASP A 75 -39.76 -21.20 -27.18
N GLU A 76 -38.89 -21.46 -28.07
CA GLU A 76 -37.54 -20.94 -28.21
C GLU A 76 -37.57 -19.43 -28.45
N VAL A 77 -37.62 -18.65 -27.35
CA VAL A 77 -37.50 -17.19 -27.38
C VAL A 77 -36.04 -16.81 -27.13
N VAL A 78 -35.36 -16.52 -28.22
CA VAL A 78 -34.07 -15.78 -28.19
C VAL A 78 -34.36 -14.40 -27.59
N THR A 79 -34.22 -14.30 -26.27
CA THR A 79 -34.19 -12.99 -25.59
C THR A 79 -32.86 -12.31 -25.87
N LYS A 80 -32.89 -11.35 -26.78
CA LYS A 80 -31.86 -10.31 -26.86
C LYS A 80 -31.81 -9.62 -25.50
N GLU A 81 -30.75 -9.85 -24.75
CA GLU A 81 -30.38 -8.95 -23.67
C GLU A 81 -30.09 -7.58 -24.32
N GLU A 82 -31.04 -6.69 -24.23
CA GLU A 82 -30.82 -5.27 -24.49
C GLU A 82 -29.83 -4.76 -23.44
N ASP A 83 -28.58 -4.58 -23.85
CA ASP A 83 -27.59 -3.80 -23.14
C ASP A 83 -28.18 -2.40 -22.89
N GLN A 84 -28.73 -2.19 -21.71
CA GLN A 84 -28.96 -0.85 -21.19
C GLN A 84 -27.58 -0.22 -20.95
N GLU A 85 -27.06 0.44 -21.96
CA GLU A 85 -26.01 1.45 -21.85
C GLU A 85 -26.54 2.64 -21.00
N GLY A 86 -26.75 2.38 -19.71
CA GLY A 86 -26.90 3.43 -18.73
C GLY A 86 -25.59 4.20 -18.63
N SER A 87 -25.69 5.50 -18.76
CA SER A 87 -24.65 6.52 -18.62
C SER A 87 -23.53 6.06 -17.67
N GLN A 88 -22.39 5.64 -18.23
CA GLN A 88 -21.28 5.09 -17.45
C GLN A 88 -20.62 6.23 -16.67
N CYS A 89 -20.90 6.30 -15.37
CA CYS A 89 -20.11 7.16 -14.51
C CYS A 89 -18.66 6.64 -14.48
N PHE A 90 -17.73 7.43 -15.00
CA PHE A 90 -16.31 7.11 -15.10
C PHE A 90 -15.68 6.73 -13.75
N CYS A 91 -16.30 7.15 -12.65
CA CYS A 91 -15.80 7.01 -11.29
C CYS A 91 -16.28 5.77 -10.53
N CYS A 92 -17.31 5.02 -11.00
CA CYS A 92 -17.81 3.87 -10.25
C CYS A 92 -17.35 2.53 -10.83
N PRO A 93 -16.80 1.61 -10.02
CA PRO A 93 -16.52 0.25 -10.47
C PRO A 93 -17.84 -0.47 -10.77
N LYS A 94 -17.87 -1.29 -11.84
CA LYS A 94 -19.04 -2.13 -12.14
C LYS A 94 -19.17 -3.19 -11.02
N GLY A 95 -20.31 -3.23 -10.33
CA GLY A 95 -20.55 -4.18 -9.26
C GLY A 95 -22.00 -4.17 -8.79
N SER A 96 -22.39 -5.15 -7.99
CA SER A 96 -23.70 -5.18 -7.37
C SER A 96 -23.90 -4.00 -6.41
N ARG A 97 -25.15 -3.66 -6.09
CA ARG A 97 -25.43 -2.56 -5.14
C ARG A 97 -24.68 -2.74 -3.82
N THR A 98 -24.59 -3.97 -3.32
CA THR A 98 -23.87 -4.28 -2.07
C THR A 98 -22.37 -4.04 -2.20
N GLN A 99 -21.75 -4.40 -3.33
CA GLN A 99 -20.32 -4.14 -3.59
C GLN A 99 -20.03 -2.65 -3.63
N ILE A 100 -20.86 -1.86 -4.32
CA ILE A 100 -20.72 -0.42 -4.42
C ILE A 100 -20.89 0.25 -3.03
N LEU A 101 -21.89 -0.17 -2.24
CA LEU A 101 -22.08 0.33 -0.88
C LEU A 101 -20.88 0.00 0.01
N THR A 102 -20.37 -1.23 -0.05
CA THR A 102 -19.17 -1.64 0.69
C THR A 102 -17.97 -0.78 0.32
N PHE A 103 -17.79 -0.52 -0.99
CA PHE A 103 -16.73 0.34 -1.49
C PHE A 103 -16.83 1.78 -0.95
N ILE A 104 -18.02 2.38 -1.00
CA ILE A 104 -18.25 3.72 -0.47
C ILE A 104 -18.00 3.79 1.04
N CYS A 105 -18.49 2.79 1.79
CA CYS A 105 -18.29 2.75 3.25
C CYS A 105 -16.81 2.64 3.63
N ILE A 106 -16.04 1.78 2.94
CA ILE A 106 -14.60 1.64 3.18
C ILE A 106 -13.87 2.91 2.74
N GLY A 107 -14.25 3.51 1.61
CA GLY A 107 -13.69 4.78 1.13
C GLY A 107 -13.89 5.92 2.13
N ILE A 108 -15.11 6.11 2.65
CA ILE A 108 -15.40 7.13 3.67
C ILE A 108 -14.63 6.84 4.97
N SER A 109 -14.50 5.59 5.38
CA SER A 109 -13.70 5.21 6.55
C SER A 109 -12.23 5.52 6.34
N ASN A 110 -11.73 5.33 5.11
CA ASN A 110 -10.36 5.67 4.74
C ASN A 110 -10.11 7.19 4.79
N LEU A 111 -11.02 7.98 4.20
CA LEU A 111 -11.00 9.45 4.31
C LEU A 111 -10.97 9.91 5.77
N ALA A 112 -11.87 9.37 6.60
CA ALA A 112 -11.92 9.71 8.01
C ALA A 112 -10.63 9.33 8.76
N GLY A 113 -10.03 8.17 8.45
CA GLY A 113 -8.78 7.71 9.03
C GLY A 113 -7.60 8.59 8.67
N TYR A 114 -7.46 8.98 7.40
CA TYR A 114 -6.41 9.92 6.99
C TYR A 114 -6.63 11.34 7.52
N CYS A 115 -7.88 11.75 7.71
CA CYS A 115 -8.20 12.99 8.42
C CYS A 115 -7.77 12.91 9.89
N CYS A 116 -8.02 11.80 10.60
CA CYS A 116 -7.51 11.56 11.96
C CYS A 116 -5.98 11.62 12.02
N TYR A 117 -5.31 11.06 11.01
CA TYR A 117 -3.85 11.07 10.92
C TYR A 117 -3.28 12.49 10.77
N SER A 118 -3.83 13.29 9.85
CA SER A 118 -3.28 14.58 9.47
C SER A 118 -3.74 15.75 10.34
N ILE A 119 -4.81 15.57 11.13
CA ILE A 119 -5.43 16.64 11.93
C ILE A 119 -4.50 17.24 12.99
N ILE A 120 -3.52 16.48 13.46
CA ILE A 120 -2.59 16.91 14.53
C ILE A 120 -1.50 17.87 14.02
N SER A 121 -1.22 17.88 12.73
CA SER A 121 -0.07 18.59 12.16
C SER A 121 -0.04 20.09 12.44
N PRO A 122 -1.15 20.85 12.41
CA PRO A 122 -1.11 22.31 12.55
C PRO A 122 -0.93 22.85 13.97
N PHE A 123 -1.20 22.07 15.02
CA PHE A 123 -1.23 22.59 16.41
C PHE A 123 -0.52 21.70 17.43
N PHE A 124 -0.43 20.40 17.21
CA PHE A 124 0.14 19.48 18.21
C PHE A 124 1.62 19.76 18.54
N PRO A 125 2.51 20.05 17.57
CA PRO A 125 3.92 20.31 17.87
C PRO A 125 4.10 21.43 18.90
N GLU A 126 3.37 22.55 18.72
CA GLU A 126 3.44 23.70 19.64
C GLU A 126 2.94 23.33 21.04
N VAL A 127 1.79 22.64 21.13
CA VAL A 127 1.23 22.20 22.40
C VAL A 127 2.17 21.23 23.12
N ALA A 128 2.81 20.32 22.40
CA ALA A 128 3.74 19.36 22.96
C ALA A 128 5.01 20.02 23.51
N LEU A 129 5.55 21.02 22.80
CA LEU A 129 6.69 21.82 23.27
C LEU A 129 6.35 22.61 24.52
N GLN A 130 5.16 23.26 24.59
CA GLN A 130 4.67 23.97 25.76
C GLN A 130 4.52 23.07 27.00
N ARG A 131 4.30 21.75 26.79
CA ARG A 131 4.21 20.73 27.84
C ARG A 131 5.53 20.03 28.17
N GLY A 132 6.65 20.57 27.67
CA GLY A 132 8.00 20.13 28.00
C GLY A 132 8.51 18.96 27.15
N ALA A 133 7.84 18.58 26.05
CA ALA A 133 8.39 17.65 25.08
C ALA A 133 9.51 18.32 24.27
N SER A 134 10.58 17.58 23.94
CA SER A 134 11.59 18.08 23.01
C SER A 134 11.10 17.96 21.57
N GLN A 135 11.69 18.75 20.64
CA GLN A 135 11.39 18.67 19.22
C GLN A 135 11.59 17.24 18.68
N THR A 136 12.66 16.57 19.12
CA THR A 136 12.91 15.16 18.78
C THR A 136 11.80 14.24 19.27
N THR A 137 11.28 14.47 20.50
CA THR A 137 10.18 13.68 21.06
C THR A 137 8.90 13.87 20.25
N VAL A 138 8.61 15.09 19.79
CA VAL A 138 7.47 15.37 18.90
C VAL A 138 7.62 14.57 17.60
N GLY A 139 8.78 14.63 16.96
CA GLY A 139 9.05 13.85 15.75
C GLY A 139 8.89 12.34 15.95
N LEU A 140 9.33 11.82 17.10
CA LEU A 140 9.18 10.40 17.43
C LEU A 140 7.70 10.01 17.67
N ILE A 141 6.87 10.91 18.23
CA ILE A 141 5.42 10.67 18.40
C ILE A 141 4.74 10.55 17.02
N PHE A 142 5.13 11.36 16.04
CA PHE A 142 4.66 11.18 14.65
C PHE A 142 5.19 9.89 14.04
N GLY A 143 6.49 9.61 14.16
CA GLY A 143 7.14 8.46 13.57
C GLY A 143 6.73 7.11 14.15
N CYS A 144 6.37 7.03 15.43
CA CYS A 144 5.98 5.76 16.07
C CYS A 144 4.77 5.11 15.39
N TYR A 145 3.87 5.91 14.85
CA TYR A 145 2.71 5.44 14.08
C TYR A 145 3.14 4.61 12.87
N ALA A 146 4.02 5.14 12.04
CA ALA A 146 4.52 4.44 10.85
C ALA A 146 5.29 3.16 11.22
N VAL A 147 6.12 3.21 12.27
CA VAL A 147 6.84 2.02 12.77
C VAL A 147 5.89 0.90 13.16
N VAL A 148 4.82 1.21 13.87
CA VAL A 148 3.82 0.20 14.26
C VAL A 148 3.15 -0.41 13.03
N CYS A 149 2.78 0.41 12.03
CA CYS A 149 2.18 -0.06 10.78
C CYS A 149 3.10 -1.02 10.00
N ILE A 150 4.42 -0.78 9.99
CA ILE A 150 5.42 -1.66 9.34
C ILE A 150 5.28 -3.11 9.81
N PHE A 151 5.14 -3.30 11.13
CA PHE A 151 5.05 -4.64 11.70
C PHE A 151 3.63 -5.19 11.75
N ALA A 152 2.64 -4.34 12.02
CA ALA A 152 1.25 -4.73 12.20
C ALA A 152 0.58 -5.14 10.89
N ALA A 153 0.82 -4.42 9.78
CA ALA A 153 0.13 -4.68 8.52
C ALA A 153 0.38 -6.08 7.94
N PRO A 154 1.62 -6.61 7.88
CA PRO A 154 1.86 -7.97 7.41
C PRO A 154 1.26 -9.04 8.35
N VAL A 155 1.24 -8.75 9.65
CA VAL A 155 0.63 -9.66 10.65
C VAL A 155 -0.87 -9.73 10.43
N PHE A 156 -1.55 -8.60 10.29
CA PHE A 156 -2.97 -8.54 10.00
C PHE A 156 -3.29 -9.18 8.64
N GLY A 157 -2.49 -8.92 7.60
CA GLY A 157 -2.63 -9.56 6.31
C GLY A 157 -2.54 -11.09 6.37
N LYS A 158 -1.60 -11.62 7.16
CA LYS A 158 -1.45 -13.06 7.36
C LYS A 158 -2.62 -13.69 8.11
N TYR A 159 -3.15 -13.01 9.12
CA TYR A 159 -4.18 -13.58 10.00
C TYR A 159 -5.60 -13.13 9.65
N ILE A 160 -5.81 -12.46 8.52
CA ILE A 160 -7.11 -11.91 8.10
C ILE A 160 -8.22 -12.96 8.07
N THR A 161 -7.94 -14.15 7.52
CA THR A 161 -8.89 -15.27 7.45
C THR A 161 -9.14 -15.94 8.81
N THR A 162 -8.20 -15.80 9.75
CA THR A 162 -8.32 -16.36 11.11
C THR A 162 -9.11 -15.43 12.02
N ILE A 163 -8.85 -14.14 11.94
CA ILE A 163 -9.50 -13.09 12.73
C ILE A 163 -10.92 -12.85 12.19
N GLY A 164 -11.10 -12.91 10.87
CA GLY A 164 -12.29 -12.53 10.16
C GLY A 164 -12.17 -11.11 9.60
N SER A 165 -12.31 -11.01 8.28
CA SER A 165 -12.06 -9.76 7.54
C SER A 165 -12.97 -8.62 7.97
N ARG A 166 -14.28 -8.89 8.08
CA ARG A 166 -15.27 -7.91 8.54
C ARG A 166 -15.01 -7.48 9.99
N PHE A 167 -14.72 -8.46 10.88
CA PHE A 167 -14.41 -8.13 12.28
C PHE A 167 -13.17 -7.24 12.38
N MET A 168 -12.11 -7.59 11.64
CA MET A 168 -10.86 -6.83 11.63
C MET A 168 -11.07 -5.41 11.09
N LEU A 169 -11.88 -5.25 10.04
CA LEU A 169 -12.25 -3.94 9.49
C LEU A 169 -12.97 -3.08 10.53
N VAL A 170 -14.05 -3.60 11.13
CA VAL A 170 -14.88 -2.85 12.08
C VAL A 170 -14.11 -2.54 13.37
N ALA A 171 -13.44 -3.55 13.95
CA ALA A 171 -12.65 -3.38 15.15
C ALA A 171 -11.53 -2.37 14.93
N GLY A 172 -10.86 -2.41 13.77
CA GLY A 172 -9.82 -1.45 13.41
C GLY A 172 -10.32 -0.02 13.35
N VAL A 173 -11.46 0.22 12.68
CA VAL A 173 -12.10 1.55 12.61
C VAL A 173 -12.51 2.04 14.00
N CYS A 174 -13.10 1.18 14.82
CA CYS A 174 -13.52 1.54 16.18
C CYS A 174 -12.31 1.85 17.08
N VAL A 175 -11.25 1.05 17.02
CA VAL A 175 -10.02 1.30 17.80
C VAL A 175 -9.40 2.63 17.38
N ALA A 176 -9.25 2.89 16.09
CA ALA A 176 -8.70 4.13 15.58
C ALA A 176 -9.52 5.35 16.04
N GLY A 177 -10.86 5.29 15.91
CA GLY A 177 -11.75 6.36 16.36
C GLY A 177 -11.71 6.60 17.86
N CYS A 178 -11.73 5.53 18.68
CA CYS A 178 -11.60 5.66 20.14
C CYS A 178 -10.25 6.25 20.53
N CYS A 179 -9.15 5.79 19.93
CA CYS A 179 -7.82 6.32 20.22
C CYS A 179 -7.69 7.80 19.82
N SER A 180 -8.23 8.18 18.66
CA SER A 180 -8.28 9.58 18.25
C SER A 180 -9.04 10.43 19.27
N MET A 181 -10.22 10.01 19.72
CA MET A 181 -10.95 10.73 20.79
C MET A 181 -10.15 10.80 22.09
N MET A 182 -9.51 9.70 22.51
CA MET A 182 -8.68 9.65 23.71
C MET A 182 -7.48 10.61 23.61
N PHE A 183 -6.93 10.81 22.42
CA PHE A 183 -5.83 11.74 22.20
C PHE A 183 -6.22 13.18 22.55
N GLY A 184 -7.48 13.58 22.36
CA GLY A 184 -8.00 14.86 22.80
C GLY A 184 -7.94 15.10 24.31
N PHE A 185 -7.94 14.02 25.12
CA PHE A 185 -7.87 14.14 26.59
C PHE A 185 -6.43 14.15 27.14
N VAL A 186 -5.41 13.97 26.31
CA VAL A 186 -4.00 14.08 26.72
C VAL A 186 -3.68 15.52 27.18
N GLU A 187 -4.47 16.48 26.77
CA GLU A 187 -4.38 17.88 27.20
C GLU A 187 -4.38 18.05 28.74
N TYR A 188 -4.97 17.13 29.49
CA TYR A 188 -4.99 17.16 30.96
C TYR A 188 -3.74 16.58 31.63
N MET A 189 -2.79 16.08 30.83
CA MET A 189 -1.56 15.48 31.34
C MET A 189 -0.37 16.42 31.14
N GLU A 190 0.66 16.27 31.95
CA GLU A 190 1.86 17.12 31.91
C GLU A 190 3.14 16.29 31.97
N GLY A 191 4.22 16.86 31.44
CA GLY A 191 5.57 16.30 31.51
C GLY A 191 5.69 14.92 30.92
N THR A 192 6.35 14.00 31.61
CA THR A 192 6.59 12.64 31.13
C THR A 192 5.30 11.85 30.91
N THR A 193 4.28 12.07 31.74
CA THR A 193 2.98 11.39 31.61
C THR A 193 2.31 11.74 30.28
N PHE A 194 2.34 13.02 29.88
CA PHE A 194 1.85 13.47 28.59
C PHE A 194 2.51 12.70 27.45
N VAL A 195 3.85 12.64 27.45
CA VAL A 195 4.64 11.98 26.39
C VAL A 195 4.32 10.48 26.33
N VAL A 196 4.27 9.79 27.47
CA VAL A 196 3.97 8.34 27.52
C VAL A 196 2.59 8.04 26.95
N PHE A 197 1.56 8.81 27.34
CA PHE A 197 0.21 8.61 26.82
C PHE A 197 0.09 8.96 25.33
N CYS A 198 0.80 9.98 24.84
CA CYS A 198 0.88 10.26 23.41
C CYS A 198 1.41 9.04 22.63
N PHE A 199 2.53 8.45 23.05
CA PHE A 199 3.08 7.24 22.40
C PHE A 199 2.12 6.06 22.49
N LEU A 200 1.53 5.80 23.64
CA LEU A 200 0.64 4.68 23.86
C LEU A 200 -0.62 4.77 22.97
N ILE A 201 -1.27 5.95 22.97
CA ILE A 201 -2.48 6.16 22.17
C ILE A 201 -2.16 6.11 20.68
N ARG A 202 -1.07 6.73 20.21
CA ARG A 202 -0.64 6.67 18.81
C ARG A 202 -0.28 5.26 18.35
N THR A 203 0.36 4.47 19.23
CA THR A 203 0.64 3.06 18.95
C THR A 203 -0.66 2.25 18.77
N MET A 204 -1.63 2.43 19.67
CA MET A 204 -2.91 1.73 19.57
C MET A 204 -3.72 2.18 18.36
N GLU A 205 -3.72 3.48 18.06
CA GLU A 205 -4.35 4.05 16.86
C GLU A 205 -3.76 3.43 15.58
N ALA A 206 -2.43 3.36 15.49
CA ALA A 206 -1.72 2.75 14.36
C ALA A 206 -2.07 1.27 14.17
N LEU A 207 -2.23 0.50 15.25
CA LEU A 207 -2.72 -0.88 15.19
C LEU A 207 -4.14 -0.93 14.61
N GLY A 208 -5.04 -0.06 15.06
CA GLY A 208 -6.40 0.03 14.54
C GLY A 208 -6.42 0.37 13.05
N VAL A 209 -5.65 1.39 12.64
CA VAL A 209 -5.54 1.82 11.24
C VAL A 209 -4.96 0.73 10.35
N SER A 210 -3.87 0.10 10.78
CA SER A 210 -3.25 -1.00 10.04
C SER A 210 -4.22 -2.17 9.83
N ALA A 211 -5.03 -2.49 10.85
CA ALA A 211 -6.05 -3.54 10.75
C ALA A 211 -7.14 -3.18 9.75
N TYR A 212 -7.78 -2.00 9.87
CA TYR A 212 -8.89 -1.65 8.99
C TYR A 212 -8.43 -1.41 7.54
N PHE A 213 -7.27 -0.81 7.33
CA PHE A 213 -6.74 -0.58 5.99
C PHE A 213 -6.42 -1.89 5.28
N THR A 214 -5.70 -2.81 5.95
CA THR A 214 -5.38 -4.13 5.40
C THR A 214 -6.65 -4.94 5.11
N ALA A 215 -7.63 -4.93 6.00
CA ALA A 215 -8.90 -5.62 5.77
C ALA A 215 -9.73 -4.97 4.67
N GLY A 216 -9.82 -3.64 4.66
CA GLY A 216 -10.58 -2.88 3.67
C GLY A 216 -10.07 -3.08 2.26
N THR A 217 -8.75 -2.95 2.04
CA THR A 217 -8.11 -3.19 0.74
C THR A 217 -8.28 -4.63 0.28
N ALA A 218 -8.13 -5.61 1.17
CA ALA A 218 -8.33 -7.02 0.85
C ALA A 218 -9.80 -7.33 0.48
N ILE A 219 -10.78 -6.80 1.22
CA ILE A 219 -12.22 -6.96 0.91
C ILE A 219 -12.54 -6.36 -0.45
N LEU A 220 -12.04 -5.15 -0.73
CA LEU A 220 -12.35 -4.45 -1.97
C LEU A 220 -11.71 -5.11 -3.19
N THR A 221 -10.44 -5.48 -3.11
CA THR A 221 -9.74 -6.13 -4.23
C THR A 221 -10.31 -7.52 -4.52
N HIS A 222 -10.72 -8.27 -3.50
CA HIS A 222 -11.43 -9.53 -3.67
C HIS A 222 -12.84 -9.35 -4.26
N ALA A 223 -13.55 -8.27 -3.87
CA ALA A 223 -14.87 -7.97 -4.42
C ALA A 223 -14.83 -7.50 -5.89
N PHE A 224 -13.71 -6.93 -6.34
CA PHE A 224 -13.52 -6.39 -7.69
C PHE A 224 -12.24 -6.94 -8.36
N PRO A 225 -12.10 -8.25 -8.59
CA PRO A 225 -10.85 -8.86 -9.05
C PRO A 225 -10.41 -8.35 -10.43
N ASN A 226 -11.36 -8.04 -11.31
CA ASN A 226 -11.09 -7.53 -12.66
C ASN A 226 -10.82 -6.00 -12.71
N SER A 227 -10.92 -5.31 -11.58
CA SER A 227 -10.80 -3.85 -11.49
C SER A 227 -10.05 -3.42 -10.23
N ALA A 228 -9.16 -4.26 -9.71
CA ALA A 228 -8.48 -4.03 -8.45
C ALA A 228 -7.67 -2.72 -8.46
N ALA A 229 -6.92 -2.42 -9.53
CA ALA A 229 -6.15 -1.18 -9.64
C ALA A 229 -7.06 0.06 -9.70
N LYS A 230 -8.18 -0.01 -10.42
CA LYS A 230 -9.16 1.08 -10.45
C LYS A 230 -9.73 1.35 -9.04
N VAL A 231 -10.07 0.29 -8.32
CA VAL A 231 -10.60 0.37 -6.95
C VAL A 231 -9.55 0.97 -6.00
N MET A 232 -8.30 0.53 -6.09
CA MET A 232 -7.18 1.10 -5.32
C MET A 232 -6.95 2.58 -5.67
N GLY A 233 -6.96 2.93 -6.97
CA GLY A 233 -6.81 4.32 -7.40
C GLY A 233 -7.92 5.25 -6.85
N ILE A 234 -9.17 4.77 -6.80
CA ILE A 234 -10.27 5.56 -6.20
C ILE A 234 -10.14 5.60 -4.67
N LEU A 235 -9.66 4.53 -4.03
CA LEU A 235 -9.40 4.51 -2.60
C LEU A 235 -8.34 5.55 -2.21
N GLU A 236 -7.31 5.74 -3.05
CA GLU A 236 -6.30 6.79 -2.89
C GLU A 236 -6.88 8.22 -2.98
N VAL A 237 -7.98 8.42 -3.73
CA VAL A 237 -8.70 9.70 -3.71
C VAL A 237 -9.24 10.00 -2.32
N PHE A 238 -9.88 9.01 -1.67
CA PHE A 238 -10.38 9.19 -0.31
C PHE A 238 -9.25 9.45 0.68
N SER A 239 -8.10 8.78 0.52
CA SER A 239 -6.89 9.01 1.31
C SER A 239 -6.38 10.44 1.13
N GLY A 240 -6.21 10.88 -0.12
CA GLY A 240 -5.74 12.23 -0.47
C GLY A 240 -6.67 13.32 0.05
N LEU A 241 -7.98 13.14 -0.11
CA LEU A 241 -8.99 14.07 0.43
C LEU A 241 -8.93 14.15 1.96
N GLY A 242 -8.71 13.02 2.65
CA GLY A 242 -8.55 12.98 4.11
C GLY A 242 -7.31 13.73 4.56
N LEU A 243 -6.17 13.51 3.93
CA LEU A 243 -4.91 14.22 4.20
C LEU A 243 -5.04 15.73 3.97
N MET A 244 -5.71 16.12 2.87
CA MET A 244 -5.91 17.52 2.52
C MET A 244 -6.88 18.23 3.47
N ALA A 245 -7.96 17.57 3.89
CA ALA A 245 -9.00 18.15 4.73
C ALA A 245 -8.62 18.23 6.22
N GLY A 246 -7.76 17.30 6.69
CA GLY A 246 -7.41 17.19 8.11
C GLY A 246 -6.85 18.47 8.73
N PRO A 247 -5.76 19.06 8.21
CA PRO A 247 -5.15 20.23 8.80
C PRO A 247 -6.08 21.46 8.87
N PRO A 248 -6.81 21.85 7.80
CA PRO A 248 -7.77 22.95 7.88
C PRO A 248 -8.90 22.69 8.87
N ILE A 249 -9.47 21.49 8.88
CA ILE A 249 -10.52 21.09 9.84
C ILE A 249 -9.94 21.13 11.26
N GLY A 250 -8.73 20.62 11.47
CA GLY A 250 -8.05 20.62 12.76
C GLY A 250 -7.82 22.02 13.29
N GLY A 251 -7.27 22.92 12.48
CA GLY A 251 -7.03 24.30 12.83
C GLY A 251 -8.32 25.06 13.17
N LEU A 252 -9.38 24.88 12.36
CA LEU A 252 -10.69 25.50 12.59
C LEU A 252 -11.31 25.02 13.91
N LEU A 253 -11.36 23.71 14.14
CA LEU A 253 -11.95 23.12 15.35
C LEU A 253 -11.12 23.46 16.60
N TYR A 254 -9.79 23.56 16.47
CA TYR A 254 -8.91 24.02 17.53
C TYR A 254 -9.22 25.47 17.93
N GLY A 255 -9.43 26.34 16.95
CA GLY A 255 -9.81 27.73 17.20
C GLY A 255 -11.18 27.89 17.89
N VAL A 256 -12.14 26.98 17.65
CA VAL A 256 -13.48 27.04 18.24
C VAL A 256 -13.56 26.43 19.64
N GLY A 257 -12.89 25.32 19.88
CA GLY A 257 -13.07 24.53 21.10
C GLY A 257 -11.80 24.00 21.75
N GLY A 258 -10.63 24.55 21.39
CA GLY A 258 -9.33 24.16 21.93
C GLY A 258 -8.87 22.77 21.48
N PHE A 259 -7.85 22.24 22.17
CA PHE A 259 -7.11 21.04 21.79
C PHE A 259 -8.00 19.80 21.61
N LYS A 260 -8.98 19.58 22.43
CA LYS A 260 -9.82 18.37 22.43
C LYS A 260 -10.85 18.32 21.30
N MET A 261 -11.33 19.48 20.81
CA MET A 261 -12.43 19.52 19.84
C MET A 261 -12.12 18.83 18.51
N PRO A 262 -10.96 19.04 17.87
CA PRO A 262 -10.60 18.33 16.64
C PRO A 262 -10.71 16.81 16.78
N PHE A 263 -10.18 16.27 17.86
CA PHE A 263 -10.12 14.83 18.11
C PHE A 263 -11.48 14.22 18.42
N LEU A 264 -12.32 14.93 19.19
CA LEU A 264 -13.68 14.47 19.50
C LEU A 264 -14.55 14.42 18.24
N VAL A 265 -14.45 15.43 17.38
CA VAL A 265 -15.26 15.50 16.14
C VAL A 265 -14.81 14.44 15.16
N VAL A 266 -13.50 14.37 14.84
CA VAL A 266 -13.02 13.45 13.80
C VAL A 266 -12.99 12.00 14.30
N GLY A 267 -12.63 11.77 15.55
CA GLY A 267 -12.74 10.46 16.19
C GLY A 267 -14.19 9.96 16.29
N GLY A 268 -15.13 10.87 16.63
CA GLY A 268 -16.57 10.58 16.62
C GLY A 268 -17.08 10.23 15.21
N MET A 269 -16.65 10.98 14.19
CA MET A 269 -16.96 10.66 12.79
C MET A 269 -16.44 9.27 12.41
N MET A 270 -15.22 8.93 12.83
CA MET A 270 -14.62 7.61 12.58
C MET A 270 -15.45 6.49 13.25
N LEU A 271 -15.93 6.69 14.49
CA LEU A 271 -16.81 5.73 15.16
C LEU A 271 -18.16 5.57 14.46
N CYS A 272 -18.74 6.66 13.95
CA CYS A 272 -19.95 6.60 13.13
C CYS A 272 -19.70 5.78 11.86
N CYS A 273 -18.56 5.97 11.19
CA CYS A 273 -18.14 5.13 10.05
C CYS A 273 -18.05 3.65 10.46
N GLY A 274 -17.50 3.33 11.62
CA GLY A 274 -17.45 1.97 12.17
C GLY A 274 -18.83 1.34 12.32
N GLY A 275 -19.81 2.09 12.83
CA GLY A 275 -21.21 1.67 12.92
C GLY A 275 -21.85 1.41 11.56
N VAL A 276 -21.60 2.28 10.58
CA VAL A 276 -22.08 2.12 9.19
C VAL A 276 -21.45 0.90 8.53
N VAL A 277 -20.15 0.71 8.68
CA VAL A 277 -19.41 -0.47 8.18
C VAL A 277 -19.96 -1.76 8.81
N TRP A 278 -20.24 -1.76 10.11
CA TRP A 278 -20.83 -2.90 10.79
C TRP A 278 -22.20 -3.30 10.19
N ILE A 279 -23.01 -2.34 9.79
CA ILE A 279 -24.36 -2.61 9.25
C ILE A 279 -24.29 -3.03 7.78
N LEU A 280 -23.49 -2.34 6.96
CA LEU A 280 -23.56 -2.44 5.50
C LEU A 280 -22.56 -3.43 4.89
N VAL A 281 -21.42 -3.68 5.52
CA VAL A 281 -20.45 -4.65 5.00
C VAL A 281 -20.90 -6.08 5.31
N PRO A 282 -21.15 -6.92 4.30
CA PRO A 282 -21.61 -8.28 4.52
C PRO A 282 -20.57 -9.14 5.20
N GLN A 283 -21.03 -10.15 5.94
CA GLN A 283 -20.16 -11.14 6.54
C GLN A 283 -19.62 -12.04 5.44
N GLN A 284 -18.30 -12.14 5.33
CA GLN A 284 -17.68 -13.03 4.37
C GLN A 284 -17.52 -14.43 4.96
N ASP A 285 -17.52 -15.44 4.08
CA ASP A 285 -17.46 -16.84 4.53
C ASP A 285 -15.99 -17.27 4.74
N ASP A 286 -15.30 -16.56 5.65
CA ASP A 286 -13.89 -16.77 6.00
C ASP A 286 -13.60 -18.23 6.44
N LYS A 287 -14.65 -19.01 6.79
CA LYS A 287 -14.52 -20.39 7.25
C LYS A 287 -14.11 -21.36 6.14
N GLN A 288 -14.56 -21.17 4.91
CA GLN A 288 -14.13 -21.99 3.76
C GLN A 288 -12.69 -21.67 3.36
N GLU A 289 -12.33 -20.40 3.42
CA GLU A 289 -10.99 -19.91 3.14
C GLU A 289 -9.96 -20.33 4.21
N ARG A 290 -10.38 -20.46 5.48
CA ARG A 290 -9.52 -20.90 6.59
C ARG A 290 -8.94 -22.30 6.40
N LYS A 291 -9.58 -23.16 5.58
CA LYS A 291 -9.08 -24.51 5.25
C LYS A 291 -8.01 -24.51 4.17
N LYS A 292 -7.88 -23.44 3.40
CA LYS A 292 -6.82 -23.28 2.40
C LYS A 292 -5.52 -22.90 3.11
N LYS A 293 -4.41 -23.52 2.72
CA LYS A 293 -3.09 -23.24 3.31
C LYS A 293 -2.71 -21.80 2.98
N THR A 294 -2.62 -20.96 4.00
CA THR A 294 -2.06 -19.61 3.84
C THR A 294 -0.57 -19.72 3.53
N ALA A 295 -0.13 -19.13 2.46
CA ALA A 295 1.29 -19.07 2.13
C ALA A 295 2.06 -18.28 3.21
N SER A 296 3.29 -18.67 3.49
CA SER A 296 4.12 -17.98 4.47
C SER A 296 4.52 -16.60 3.95
N LEU A 297 4.55 -15.57 4.80
CA LEU A 297 5.05 -14.23 4.45
C LEU A 297 6.42 -14.29 3.75
N LEU A 298 7.31 -15.17 4.24
CA LEU A 298 8.64 -15.36 3.66
C LEU A 298 8.60 -15.93 2.25
N SER A 299 7.55 -16.70 1.89
CA SER A 299 7.38 -17.23 0.53
C SER A 299 7.06 -16.13 -0.48
N PHE A 300 6.34 -15.08 -0.08
CA PHE A 300 6.08 -13.92 -0.93
C PHE A 300 7.37 -13.15 -1.24
N PHE A 301 8.21 -12.90 -0.26
CA PHE A 301 9.50 -12.23 -0.49
C PHE A 301 10.49 -13.05 -1.35
N ARG A 302 10.31 -14.36 -1.47
CA ARG A 302 11.09 -15.19 -2.39
C ARG A 302 10.71 -15.00 -3.85
N ILE A 303 9.56 -14.39 -4.12
CA ILE A 303 9.14 -14.03 -5.47
C ILE A 303 9.82 -12.69 -5.82
N PRO A 304 10.76 -12.66 -6.80
CA PRO A 304 11.57 -11.47 -7.06
C PRO A 304 10.73 -10.25 -7.44
N THR A 305 9.64 -10.46 -8.19
CA THR A 305 8.71 -9.39 -8.57
C THR A 305 8.05 -8.77 -7.35
N ILE A 306 7.60 -9.56 -6.38
CA ILE A 306 6.98 -9.05 -5.14
C ILE A 306 8.01 -8.29 -4.29
N ALA A 307 9.22 -8.83 -4.14
CA ALA A 307 10.27 -8.14 -3.40
C ALA A 307 10.63 -6.79 -4.03
N LEU A 308 10.70 -6.75 -5.37
CA LEU A 308 10.97 -5.52 -6.11
C LEU A 308 9.81 -4.52 -5.99
N THR A 309 8.56 -4.96 -6.13
CA THR A 309 7.39 -4.08 -5.99
C THR A 309 7.18 -3.58 -4.57
N CYS A 310 7.51 -4.39 -3.54
CA CYS A 310 7.57 -3.90 -2.16
C CYS A 310 8.61 -2.77 -1.99
N GLY A 311 9.81 -2.96 -2.53
CA GLY A 311 10.82 -1.91 -2.54
C GLY A 311 10.38 -0.67 -3.32
N LEU A 312 9.65 -0.85 -4.42
CA LEU A 312 9.05 0.26 -5.17
C LEU A 312 8.04 1.04 -4.32
N THR A 313 7.19 0.35 -3.56
CA THR A 313 6.23 1.00 -2.64
C THR A 313 6.97 1.87 -1.62
N VAL A 314 8.08 1.37 -1.06
CA VAL A 314 8.94 2.15 -0.15
C VAL A 314 9.48 3.40 -0.83
N VAL A 315 10.03 3.28 -2.04
CA VAL A 315 10.61 4.42 -2.77
C VAL A 315 9.55 5.47 -3.10
N MET A 316 8.37 5.04 -3.54
CA MET A 316 7.27 5.94 -3.88
C MET A 316 6.71 6.67 -2.65
N SER A 317 6.46 5.95 -1.56
CA SER A 317 6.00 6.55 -0.30
C SER A 317 7.07 7.47 0.30
N CYS A 318 8.35 7.05 0.27
CA CYS A 318 9.46 7.89 0.67
C CYS A 318 9.52 9.20 -0.15
N SER A 319 9.23 9.14 -1.46
CA SER A 319 9.21 10.32 -2.33
C SER A 319 8.14 11.33 -1.93
N MET A 320 6.98 10.84 -1.48
CA MET A 320 5.90 11.71 -0.98
C MET A 320 6.29 12.36 0.35
N SER A 321 6.70 11.55 1.32
CA SER A 321 6.99 12.02 2.68
C SER A 321 8.33 12.74 2.82
N PHE A 322 9.21 12.63 1.82
CA PHE A 322 10.51 13.32 1.79
C PHE A 322 10.37 14.85 1.86
N LEU A 323 9.34 15.41 1.24
CA LEU A 323 9.13 16.86 1.18
C LEU A 323 8.49 17.43 2.45
N ASP A 324 7.75 16.62 3.22
CA ASP A 324 6.93 17.12 4.34
C ASP A 324 7.68 18.03 5.33
N PRO A 325 8.87 17.65 5.85
CA PRO A 325 9.56 18.47 6.83
C PRO A 325 10.41 19.60 6.23
N ILE A 326 10.77 19.51 4.94
CA ILE A 326 11.83 20.35 4.36
C ILE A 326 11.32 21.33 3.31
N TYR A 327 10.12 21.11 2.75
CA TYR A 327 9.64 21.90 1.62
C TYR A 327 9.15 23.28 2.01
N GLN A 328 8.39 23.40 3.10
CA GLN A 328 7.92 24.68 3.61
C GLN A 328 9.08 25.65 3.96
N PRO A 329 10.10 25.23 4.75
CA PRO A 329 11.23 26.12 5.03
C PRO A 329 11.94 26.59 3.76
N TYR A 330 12.13 25.68 2.80
CA TYR A 330 12.77 26.03 1.52
C TYR A 330 11.98 27.10 0.73
N LEU A 331 10.66 26.95 0.61
CA LEU A 331 9.82 27.90 -0.09
C LEU A 331 9.80 29.29 0.60
N SER A 332 9.78 29.29 1.92
CA SER A 332 9.82 30.54 2.69
C SER A 332 11.18 31.23 2.59
N ASP A 333 12.27 30.50 2.71
CA ASP A 333 13.63 31.08 2.70
C ASP A 333 14.06 31.51 1.29
N GLN A 334 13.71 30.75 0.24
CA GLN A 334 14.19 30.98 -1.12
C GLN A 334 13.30 31.94 -1.92
N PHE A 335 11.98 31.93 -1.68
CA PHE A 335 11.00 32.65 -2.47
C PHE A 335 10.12 33.60 -1.64
N GLU A 336 10.43 33.76 -0.34
CA GLU A 336 9.67 34.61 0.59
C GLU A 336 8.15 34.29 0.63
N MET A 337 7.80 33.02 0.38
CA MET A 337 6.40 32.57 0.38
C MET A 337 5.81 32.59 1.79
N ASN A 338 4.61 33.14 1.88
CA ASN A 338 3.84 33.09 3.11
C ASN A 338 3.31 31.66 3.38
N PRO A 339 3.00 31.29 4.64
CA PRO A 339 2.43 29.98 4.97
C PRO A 339 1.15 29.64 4.18
N THR A 340 0.36 30.65 3.80
CA THR A 340 -0.84 30.48 2.97
C THR A 340 -0.50 30.03 1.56
N ASP A 341 0.52 30.65 0.93
CA ASP A 341 0.96 30.31 -0.43
C ASP A 341 1.55 28.89 -0.47
N VAL A 342 2.34 28.53 0.54
CA VAL A 342 2.86 27.17 0.71
C VAL A 342 1.70 26.16 0.85
N GLY A 343 0.67 26.51 1.63
CA GLY A 343 -0.54 25.71 1.76
C GLY A 343 -1.26 25.50 0.43
N LEU A 344 -1.30 26.51 -0.44
CA LEU A 344 -1.87 26.41 -1.80
C LEU A 344 -1.05 25.50 -2.71
N VAL A 345 0.28 25.47 -2.59
CA VAL A 345 1.13 24.52 -3.33
C VAL A 345 0.85 23.08 -2.93
N PHE A 346 0.72 22.81 -1.62
CA PHE A 346 0.33 21.48 -1.13
C PHE A 346 -1.09 21.09 -1.57
N LEU A 347 -2.02 22.05 -1.57
CA LEU A 347 -3.38 21.83 -2.07
C LEU A 347 -3.38 21.51 -3.57
N LEU A 348 -2.59 22.21 -4.36
CA LEU A 348 -2.43 21.95 -5.79
C LEU A 348 -1.88 20.56 -6.04
N TRP A 349 -0.83 20.17 -5.31
CA TRP A 349 -0.22 18.85 -5.39
C TRP A 349 -1.23 17.74 -5.07
N SER A 350 -1.91 17.83 -3.94
CA SER A 350 -2.89 16.81 -3.50
C SER A 350 -4.12 16.78 -4.41
N GLY A 351 -4.54 17.93 -4.93
CA GLY A 351 -5.65 18.04 -5.89
C GLY A 351 -5.34 17.33 -7.21
N VAL A 352 -4.15 17.56 -7.78
CA VAL A 352 -3.71 16.86 -9.01
C VAL A 352 -3.62 15.36 -8.78
N TYR A 353 -3.02 14.93 -7.67
CA TYR A 353 -2.95 13.50 -7.29
C TYR A 353 -4.34 12.88 -7.18
N THR A 354 -5.26 13.53 -6.49
CA THR A 354 -6.64 13.07 -6.28
C THR A 354 -7.40 12.83 -7.58
N VAL A 355 -7.18 13.68 -8.60
CA VAL A 355 -7.83 13.55 -9.92
C VAL A 355 -7.15 12.48 -10.77
N THR A 356 -5.82 12.38 -10.70
CA THR A 356 -5.05 11.50 -11.60
C THR A 356 -5.05 10.04 -11.16
N ALA A 357 -5.07 9.74 -9.86
CA ALA A 357 -5.05 8.37 -9.35
C ALA A 357 -6.17 7.48 -9.92
N PRO A 358 -7.47 7.88 -9.94
CA PRO A 358 -8.51 7.06 -10.53
C PRO A 358 -8.43 6.98 -12.07
N ALA A 359 -8.00 8.07 -12.73
CA ALA A 359 -7.86 8.08 -14.18
C ALA A 359 -6.84 7.03 -14.66
N PHE A 360 -5.71 6.95 -13.99
CA PHE A 360 -4.68 5.96 -14.30
C PHE A 360 -5.01 4.56 -13.74
N GLY A 361 -5.75 4.45 -12.64
CA GLY A 361 -6.22 3.17 -12.10
C GLY A 361 -7.00 2.34 -13.12
N PHE A 362 -7.74 3.00 -14.03
CA PHE A 362 -8.45 2.32 -15.11
C PHE A 362 -7.52 1.59 -16.09
N PHE A 363 -6.39 2.20 -16.46
CA PHE A 363 -5.40 1.59 -17.34
C PHE A 363 -4.51 0.56 -16.65
N ALA A 364 -4.37 0.67 -15.34
CA ALA A 364 -3.51 -0.19 -14.54
C ALA A 364 -4.04 -1.63 -14.36
N ASP A 365 -5.30 -1.90 -14.72
CA ASP A 365 -5.86 -3.25 -14.72
C ASP A 365 -5.32 -4.12 -15.88
N ILE A 366 -4.60 -3.52 -16.84
CA ILE A 366 -3.96 -4.22 -17.95
C ILE A 366 -2.49 -4.51 -17.59
N LYS A 367 -2.11 -5.78 -17.46
CA LYS A 367 -0.77 -6.23 -16.99
C LYS A 367 0.40 -5.56 -17.72
N ILE A 368 0.33 -5.40 -19.02
CA ILE A 368 1.38 -4.74 -19.82
C ILE A 368 1.38 -3.23 -19.53
N ALA A 369 0.22 -2.59 -19.53
CA ALA A 369 0.09 -1.17 -19.25
C ALA A 369 0.57 -0.84 -17.83
N SER A 370 0.28 -1.68 -16.83
CA SER A 370 0.73 -1.56 -15.45
C SER A 370 2.25 -1.41 -15.35
N ARG A 371 3.03 -2.28 -16.00
CA ARG A 371 4.50 -2.20 -15.99
C ARG A 371 5.04 -0.92 -16.65
N PHE A 372 4.41 -0.49 -17.75
CA PHE A 372 4.75 0.79 -18.40
C PHE A 372 4.40 1.97 -17.49
N MET A 373 3.26 1.93 -16.80
CA MET A 373 2.83 2.98 -15.87
C MET A 373 3.74 3.07 -14.66
N ILE A 374 4.16 1.94 -14.09
CA ILE A 374 5.15 1.89 -13.01
C ILE A 374 6.48 2.52 -13.48
N THR A 375 7.01 2.03 -14.60
CA THR A 375 8.31 2.49 -15.10
C THR A 375 8.26 3.96 -15.52
N GLY A 376 7.22 4.36 -16.25
CA GLY A 376 6.99 5.74 -16.67
C GLY A 376 6.79 6.67 -15.47
N GLY A 377 5.98 6.25 -14.49
CA GLY A 377 5.79 6.98 -13.23
C GLY A 377 7.11 7.21 -12.49
N MET A 378 7.97 6.20 -12.40
CA MET A 378 9.29 6.33 -11.76
C MET A 378 10.25 7.27 -12.50
N VAL A 379 10.23 7.26 -13.83
CA VAL A 379 11.01 8.22 -14.64
C VAL A 379 10.50 9.64 -14.40
N VAL A 380 9.19 9.84 -14.47
CA VAL A 380 8.56 11.15 -14.21
C VAL A 380 8.82 11.60 -12.78
N MET A 381 8.77 10.71 -11.79
CA MET A 381 9.13 10.99 -10.39
C MET A 381 10.57 11.49 -10.27
N THR A 382 11.52 10.82 -10.91
CA THR A 382 12.93 11.24 -10.90
C THR A 382 13.11 12.64 -11.46
N VAL A 383 12.46 12.95 -12.59
CA VAL A 383 12.49 14.28 -13.20
C VAL A 383 11.87 15.32 -12.27
N SER A 384 10.73 15.01 -11.67
CA SER A 384 10.02 15.86 -10.73
C SER A 384 10.88 16.26 -9.53
N VAL A 385 11.50 15.28 -8.87
CA VAL A 385 12.37 15.51 -7.69
C VAL A 385 13.53 16.44 -8.04
N LEU A 386 14.12 16.28 -9.24
CA LEU A 386 15.19 17.16 -9.73
C LEU A 386 14.71 18.57 -10.12
N MET A 387 13.41 18.74 -10.38
CA MET A 387 12.79 20.04 -10.69
C MET A 387 12.34 20.80 -9.44
N ILE A 388 11.87 20.11 -8.39
CA ILE A 388 11.34 20.72 -7.14
C ILE A 388 12.38 21.64 -6.50
N ALA A 389 13.64 21.17 -6.41
CA ALA A 389 14.77 22.07 -6.22
C ALA A 389 15.65 21.88 -7.45
N PRO A 390 15.75 22.87 -8.33
CA PRO A 390 16.62 22.72 -9.49
C PRO A 390 17.98 22.23 -9.06
N SER A 391 18.25 20.97 -9.45
CA SER A 391 19.50 20.31 -9.07
C SER A 391 20.68 21.18 -9.45
N PRO A 392 21.67 21.42 -8.57
CA PRO A 392 22.86 22.17 -8.90
C PRO A 392 23.59 21.63 -10.14
N LEU A 393 23.44 20.32 -10.42
CA LEU A 393 23.96 19.70 -11.65
C LEU A 393 23.20 20.21 -12.90
N LEU A 394 21.90 20.50 -12.79
CA LEU A 394 21.08 20.95 -13.91
C LEU A 394 21.04 22.49 -14.02
N SER A 395 21.09 23.22 -12.89
CA SER A 395 21.07 24.68 -12.86
C SER A 395 22.44 25.29 -13.15
N ASP A 396 23.50 24.83 -12.46
CA ASP A 396 24.79 25.49 -12.46
C ASP A 396 25.73 24.93 -13.54
N TYR A 397 25.71 23.60 -13.76
CA TYR A 397 26.59 22.96 -14.75
C TYR A 397 25.96 22.87 -16.15
N LEU A 398 24.67 22.51 -16.25
CA LEU A 398 24.01 22.31 -17.54
C LEU A 398 23.14 23.50 -17.96
N HIS A 399 22.88 24.46 -17.08
CA HIS A 399 22.03 25.64 -17.32
C HIS A 399 20.64 25.30 -17.92
N LEU A 400 20.11 24.09 -17.62
CA LEU A 400 18.85 23.60 -18.17
C LEU A 400 17.63 24.08 -17.38
N LEU A 401 17.76 24.24 -16.06
CA LEU A 401 16.66 24.61 -15.17
C LEU A 401 16.99 25.88 -14.40
N PRO A 402 16.21 26.94 -14.56
CA PRO A 402 16.38 28.16 -13.76
C PRO A 402 15.84 27.95 -12.34
N VAL A 403 16.52 28.52 -11.34
CA VAL A 403 16.03 28.55 -9.95
C VAL A 403 14.93 29.62 -9.86
N LYS A 404 13.69 29.22 -10.11
CA LYS A 404 12.51 30.08 -10.07
C LYS A 404 11.33 29.35 -9.40
N GLU A 405 10.50 30.12 -8.71
CA GLU A 405 9.30 29.66 -8.02
C GLU A 405 8.42 28.72 -8.88
N TRP A 406 8.11 29.14 -10.12
CA TRP A 406 7.25 28.35 -10.99
C TRP A 406 7.85 26.98 -11.37
N VAL A 407 9.18 26.83 -11.42
CA VAL A 407 9.83 25.53 -11.71
C VAL A 407 9.59 24.56 -10.56
N THR A 408 9.72 25.04 -9.35
CA THR A 408 9.47 24.26 -8.11
C THR A 408 8.00 23.83 -8.02
N ILE A 409 7.07 24.75 -8.30
CA ILE A 409 5.62 24.44 -8.32
C ILE A 409 5.29 23.42 -9.41
N VAL A 410 5.79 23.61 -10.64
CA VAL A 410 5.62 22.65 -11.73
C VAL A 410 6.22 21.29 -11.36
N GLY A 411 7.39 21.27 -10.72
CA GLY A 411 7.98 20.04 -10.16
C GLY A 411 7.03 19.28 -9.24
N CYS A 412 6.35 19.98 -8.33
CA CYS A 412 5.34 19.37 -7.45
C CYS A 412 4.14 18.81 -8.22
N VAL A 413 3.64 19.52 -9.22
CA VAL A 413 2.55 19.04 -10.08
C VAL A 413 2.96 17.79 -10.85
N VAL A 414 4.17 17.78 -11.41
CA VAL A 414 4.72 16.62 -12.14
C VAL A 414 4.91 15.43 -11.20
N MET A 415 5.29 15.66 -9.92
CA MET A 415 5.36 14.62 -8.91
C MET A 415 3.99 13.99 -8.63
N ALA A 416 2.94 14.80 -8.49
CA ALA A 416 1.58 14.33 -8.31
C ALA A 416 1.11 13.46 -9.49
N LEU A 417 1.43 13.88 -10.73
CA LEU A 417 1.15 13.12 -11.95
C LEU A 417 1.90 11.78 -12.01
N ALA A 418 3.08 11.69 -11.41
CA ALA A 418 3.87 10.46 -11.36
C ALA A 418 3.31 9.44 -10.34
N CYS A 419 2.79 9.94 -9.21
CA CYS A 419 2.31 9.10 -8.11
C CYS A 419 1.07 8.28 -8.48
N GLY A 420 0.08 8.87 -9.14
CA GLY A 420 -1.19 8.23 -9.49
C GLY A 420 -1.02 6.90 -10.24
N PRO A 421 -0.37 6.88 -11.42
CA PRO A 421 -0.17 5.66 -12.19
C PRO A 421 0.69 4.63 -11.47
N ALA A 422 1.71 5.05 -10.73
CA ALA A 422 2.60 4.13 -10.05
C ALA A 422 1.90 3.39 -8.90
N PHE A 423 1.28 4.10 -7.97
CA PHE A 423 0.59 3.48 -6.82
C PHE A 423 -0.56 2.56 -7.23
N SER A 424 -1.40 2.98 -8.19
CA SER A 424 -2.51 2.15 -8.68
C SER A 424 -2.03 0.83 -9.29
N SER A 425 -0.85 0.82 -9.92
CA SER A 425 -0.32 -0.34 -10.64
C SER A 425 0.45 -1.32 -9.74
N ILE A 426 1.08 -0.84 -8.66
CA ILE A 426 1.94 -1.67 -7.78
C ILE A 426 1.14 -2.84 -7.19
N PHE A 427 -0.06 -2.58 -6.69
CA PHE A 427 -0.87 -3.60 -6.04
C PHE A 427 -1.23 -4.75 -6.98
N ASN A 428 -1.64 -4.42 -8.21
CA ASN A 428 -1.95 -5.41 -9.23
C ASN A 428 -0.71 -6.23 -9.65
N GLU A 429 0.44 -5.58 -9.82
CA GLU A 429 1.68 -6.30 -10.16
C GLU A 429 2.07 -7.30 -9.06
N MET A 430 1.84 -6.96 -7.78
CA MET A 430 2.05 -7.89 -6.67
C MET A 430 1.09 -9.08 -6.71
N LEU A 431 -0.19 -8.85 -7.03
CA LEU A 431 -1.18 -9.92 -7.16
C LEU A 431 -0.86 -10.84 -8.34
N TRP A 432 -0.56 -10.28 -9.51
CA TRP A 432 -0.17 -11.09 -10.68
C TRP A 432 1.11 -11.87 -10.45
N ALA A 433 2.08 -11.28 -9.76
CA ALA A 433 3.31 -11.99 -9.41
C ALA A 433 3.06 -13.18 -8.46
N ALA A 434 2.10 -13.06 -7.55
CA ALA A 434 1.68 -14.17 -6.68
C ALA A 434 0.99 -15.27 -7.49
N SER A 435 0.08 -14.90 -8.39
CA SER A 435 -0.63 -15.83 -9.29
C SER A 435 0.34 -16.54 -10.26
N ASP A 436 1.27 -15.80 -10.90
CA ASP A 436 2.31 -16.37 -11.79
C ASP A 436 3.25 -17.34 -11.05
N ALA A 437 3.42 -17.17 -9.73
CA ALA A 437 4.19 -18.09 -8.87
C ALA A 437 3.38 -19.32 -8.39
N GLY A 438 2.13 -19.46 -8.85
CA GLY A 438 1.25 -20.58 -8.50
C GLY A 438 0.58 -20.46 -7.13
N ILE A 439 0.54 -19.25 -6.54
CA ILE A 439 -0.23 -18.99 -5.34
C ILE A 439 -1.69 -18.77 -5.75
N GLU A 440 -2.60 -19.53 -5.13
CA GLU A 440 -4.04 -19.41 -5.41
C GLU A 440 -4.55 -17.99 -5.10
N GLU A 441 -5.37 -17.45 -5.99
CA GLU A 441 -6.10 -16.21 -5.80
C GLU A 441 -7.24 -16.45 -4.80
N ASN A 442 -6.94 -16.24 -3.53
CA ASN A 442 -7.89 -16.38 -2.44
C ASN A 442 -7.81 -15.17 -1.51
N PHE A 443 -8.77 -15.08 -0.58
CA PHE A 443 -8.86 -13.96 0.34
C PHE A 443 -7.59 -13.81 1.22
N ALA A 444 -6.93 -14.91 1.57
CA ALA A 444 -5.68 -14.89 2.32
C ALA A 444 -4.54 -14.27 1.52
N THR A 445 -4.49 -14.53 0.21
CA THR A 445 -3.51 -13.93 -0.72
C THR A 445 -3.73 -12.43 -0.86
N TYR A 446 -4.97 -11.98 -1.03
CA TYR A 446 -5.31 -10.55 -1.05
C TYR A 446 -4.92 -9.85 0.25
N GLY A 447 -5.23 -10.46 1.41
CA GLY A 447 -4.83 -9.94 2.71
C GLY A 447 -3.32 -9.84 2.88
N MET A 448 -2.58 -10.85 2.42
CA MET A 448 -1.11 -10.86 2.51
C MET A 448 -0.49 -9.76 1.63
N VAL A 449 -0.95 -9.63 0.39
CA VAL A 449 -0.47 -8.58 -0.54
C VAL A 449 -0.81 -7.20 0.00
N SER A 450 -2.03 -7.00 0.53
CA SER A 450 -2.43 -5.74 1.18
C SER A 450 -1.57 -5.41 2.40
N GLY A 451 -1.28 -6.40 3.24
CA GLY A 451 -0.39 -6.22 4.38
C GLY A 451 1.04 -5.83 3.99
N LEU A 452 1.59 -6.48 2.94
CA LEU A 452 2.91 -6.15 2.41
C LEU A 452 2.97 -4.76 1.76
N TYR A 453 1.94 -4.40 1.00
CA TYR A 453 1.80 -3.08 0.39
C TYR A 453 1.79 -1.99 1.48
N ASN A 454 0.92 -2.13 2.49
CA ASN A 454 0.80 -1.18 3.58
C ASN A 454 2.09 -1.08 4.42
N ALA A 455 2.76 -2.20 4.70
CA ALA A 455 4.05 -2.19 5.39
C ALA A 455 5.13 -1.46 4.58
N GLY A 456 5.22 -1.72 3.27
CA GLY A 456 6.14 -1.02 2.37
C GLY A 456 5.87 0.48 2.34
N TYR A 457 4.60 0.88 2.27
CA TYR A 457 4.18 2.27 2.33
C TYR A 457 4.64 2.94 3.63
N SER A 458 4.40 2.31 4.78
CA SER A 458 4.80 2.84 6.08
C SER A 458 6.32 2.92 6.29
N VAL A 459 7.09 2.01 5.68
CA VAL A 459 8.56 2.13 5.68
C VAL A 459 9.01 3.42 5.00
N GLY A 460 8.41 3.74 3.84
CA GLY A 460 8.71 4.98 3.14
C GLY A 460 8.30 6.22 3.94
N GLU A 461 7.11 6.21 4.55
CA GLU A 461 6.64 7.30 5.43
C GLU A 461 7.55 7.53 6.65
N PHE A 462 8.20 6.50 7.14
CA PHE A 462 9.16 6.62 8.25
C PHE A 462 10.52 7.11 7.76
N VAL A 463 11.06 6.52 6.70
CA VAL A 463 12.41 6.80 6.20
C VAL A 463 12.50 8.17 5.52
N GLY A 464 11.45 8.58 4.78
CA GLY A 464 11.42 9.81 3.99
C GLY A 464 11.80 11.06 4.78
N PRO A 465 11.03 11.41 5.83
CA PRO A 465 11.29 12.60 6.64
C PRO A 465 12.63 12.60 7.36
N ILE A 466 13.08 11.44 7.82
CA ILE A 466 14.37 11.31 8.52
C ILE A 466 15.53 11.52 7.53
N ALA A 467 15.45 10.85 6.38
CA ALA A 467 16.48 10.97 5.35
C ALA A 467 16.55 12.39 4.77
N SER A 468 15.38 13.01 4.51
CA SER A 468 15.31 14.37 3.97
C SER A 468 15.92 15.39 4.92
N SER A 469 15.51 15.36 6.20
CA SER A 469 16.00 16.29 7.22
C SER A 469 17.52 16.15 7.40
N ALA A 470 18.05 14.92 7.49
CA ALA A 470 19.48 14.68 7.63
C ALA A 470 20.30 15.13 6.40
N LEU A 471 19.76 14.94 5.19
CA LEU A 471 20.40 15.38 3.96
C LEU A 471 20.39 16.90 3.82
N VAL A 472 19.27 17.56 4.18
CA VAL A 472 19.18 19.03 4.13
C VAL A 472 20.09 19.68 5.15
N GLU A 473 20.16 19.17 6.36
CA GLU A 473 21.06 19.67 7.40
C GLU A 473 22.54 19.64 6.96
N LYS A 474 22.92 18.58 6.23
CA LYS A 474 24.32 18.38 5.83
C LYS A 474 24.69 19.02 4.50
N PHE A 475 23.79 19.03 3.53
CA PHE A 475 24.09 19.39 2.14
C PHE A 475 23.23 20.54 1.59
N GLY A 476 22.22 20.98 2.34
CA GLY A 476 21.21 21.90 1.85
C GLY A 476 20.14 21.24 0.95
N PHE A 477 19.02 21.96 0.76
CA PHE A 477 17.83 21.43 0.07
C PHE A 477 18.09 20.99 -1.38
N PRO A 478 18.80 21.78 -2.26
CA PRO A 478 19.03 21.38 -3.65
C PRO A 478 19.89 20.12 -3.81
N TRP A 479 20.87 19.92 -2.95
CA TRP A 479 21.68 18.71 -2.96
C TRP A 479 20.95 17.52 -2.36
N ALA A 480 20.11 17.73 -1.33
CA ALA A 480 19.29 16.66 -0.75
C ALA A 480 18.31 16.08 -1.80
N THR A 481 17.62 16.92 -2.56
CA THR A 481 16.74 16.49 -3.67
C THR A 481 17.53 15.85 -4.80
N THR A 482 18.74 16.35 -5.11
CA THR A 482 19.63 15.74 -6.13
C THR A 482 20.05 14.33 -5.75
N VAL A 483 20.48 14.10 -4.51
CA VAL A 483 20.85 12.78 -3.98
C VAL A 483 19.63 11.84 -4.02
N PHE A 484 18.49 12.33 -3.59
CA PHE A 484 17.26 11.55 -3.61
C PHE A 484 16.78 11.25 -5.04
N GLY A 485 16.89 12.21 -5.96
CA GLY A 485 16.64 12.00 -7.40
C GLY A 485 17.59 10.97 -8.01
N GLY A 486 18.87 10.95 -7.60
CA GLY A 486 19.82 9.90 -7.96
C GLY A 486 19.40 8.51 -7.45
N PHE A 487 18.87 8.43 -6.24
CA PHE A 487 18.35 7.19 -5.67
C PHE A 487 17.10 6.68 -6.41
N THR A 488 16.14 7.57 -6.74
CA THR A 488 14.95 7.21 -7.54
C THR A 488 15.34 6.77 -8.95
N LEU A 489 16.33 7.42 -9.57
CA LEU A 489 16.87 7.03 -10.88
C LEU A 489 17.51 5.65 -10.82
N PHE A 490 18.36 5.40 -9.81
CA PHE A 490 18.98 4.10 -9.62
C PHE A 490 17.92 2.99 -9.51
N TYR A 491 16.89 3.21 -8.70
CA TYR A 491 15.81 2.24 -8.55
C TYR A 491 15.01 2.05 -9.85
N THR A 492 14.79 3.12 -10.62
CA THR A 492 14.17 3.06 -11.94
C THR A 492 14.97 2.18 -12.90
N VAL A 493 16.30 2.33 -12.93
CA VAL A 493 17.17 1.49 -13.76
C VAL A 493 17.09 0.02 -13.35
N VAL A 494 17.08 -0.28 -12.06
CA VAL A 494 16.91 -1.65 -11.56
C VAL A 494 15.59 -2.25 -12.01
N LEU A 495 14.48 -1.48 -11.94
CA LEU A 495 13.16 -1.90 -12.42
C LEU A 495 13.16 -2.20 -13.93
N VAL A 496 13.72 -1.30 -14.74
CA VAL A 496 13.80 -1.47 -16.21
C VAL A 496 14.59 -2.72 -16.54
N ILE A 497 15.75 -2.92 -15.94
CA ILE A 497 16.60 -4.11 -16.17
C ILE A 497 15.82 -5.38 -15.80
N PHE A 498 15.13 -5.37 -14.65
CA PHE A 498 14.37 -6.52 -14.18
C PHE A 498 13.19 -6.84 -15.13
N TYR A 499 12.41 -5.85 -15.55
CA TYR A 499 11.29 -6.06 -16.46
C TYR A 499 11.75 -6.50 -17.86
N LEU A 500 12.87 -5.99 -18.37
CA LEU A 500 13.47 -6.47 -19.60
C LEU A 500 13.95 -7.93 -19.47
N TRP A 501 14.62 -8.26 -18.36
CA TRP A 501 15.05 -9.63 -18.09
C TRP A 501 13.88 -10.60 -18.00
N ASP A 502 12.82 -10.23 -17.30
CA ASP A 502 11.59 -11.03 -17.18
C ASP A 502 10.91 -11.21 -18.55
N TYR A 503 10.84 -10.15 -19.34
CA TYR A 503 10.32 -10.19 -20.71
C TYR A 503 11.11 -11.18 -21.61
N PHE A 504 12.44 -11.10 -21.61
CA PHE A 504 13.28 -12.00 -22.40
C PHE A 504 13.24 -13.45 -21.92
N LYS A 505 13.10 -13.67 -20.62
CA LYS A 505 12.94 -15.00 -20.03
C LYS A 505 11.63 -15.67 -20.50
N HIS A 506 10.53 -14.93 -20.49
CA HIS A 506 9.21 -15.43 -20.92
C HIS A 506 9.08 -15.51 -22.46
N SER A 507 9.75 -14.64 -23.20
CA SER A 507 9.77 -14.67 -24.67
C SER A 507 10.48 -15.91 -25.24
N ARG A 508 11.38 -16.53 -24.49
CA ARG A 508 11.99 -17.81 -24.86
C ARG A 508 11.08 -19.02 -24.64
N GLY A 509 9.97 -18.87 -23.90
CA GLY A 509 8.89 -19.85 -23.71
C GLY A 509 7.63 -19.41 -24.44
N THR A 510 7.48 -19.79 -25.63
CA THR A 510 6.36 -19.96 -26.62
C THR A 510 4.98 -19.27 -26.41
N THR A 511 4.71 -18.50 -25.38
CA THR A 511 3.36 -17.98 -25.11
C THR A 511 3.18 -16.47 -25.42
N THR A 512 4.25 -15.74 -25.60
CA THR A 512 4.23 -14.25 -25.65
C THR A 512 3.77 -13.68 -27.00
N LYS A 513 3.81 -14.47 -28.10
CA LYS A 513 3.32 -14.00 -29.42
C LYS A 513 1.81 -13.72 -29.45
N LYS A 514 1.03 -14.34 -28.56
CA LYS A 514 -0.43 -14.20 -28.54
C LYS A 514 -0.87 -12.90 -27.85
N TYR A 515 -0.09 -12.40 -26.88
CA TYR A 515 -0.46 -11.20 -26.12
C TYR A 515 -0.10 -9.88 -26.85
N ILE A 516 1.00 -9.85 -27.60
CA ILE A 516 1.39 -8.66 -28.38
C ILE A 516 0.38 -8.40 -29.51
N PHE A 517 -0.15 -9.44 -30.12
CA PHE A 517 -1.14 -9.33 -31.21
C PHE A 517 -2.49 -8.80 -30.68
N LEU A 518 -2.94 -9.26 -29.54
CA LEU A 518 -4.19 -8.80 -28.90
C LEU A 518 -4.12 -7.34 -28.42
N THR A 519 -2.96 -6.86 -27.96
CA THR A 519 -2.81 -5.49 -27.49
C THR A 519 -2.82 -4.48 -28.63
N PHE A 520 -2.29 -4.86 -29.81
CA PHE A 520 -2.37 -4.01 -31.00
C PHE A 520 -3.77 -3.96 -31.61
N GLU A 521 -4.58 -5.01 -31.48
CA GLU A 521 -5.98 -4.99 -31.91
C GLU A 521 -6.86 -4.16 -30.98
N CYS A 522 -6.64 -4.20 -29.65
CA CYS A 522 -7.39 -3.38 -28.68
C CYS A 522 -7.08 -1.86 -28.78
N LEU A 523 -5.92 -1.47 -29.31
CA LEU A 523 -5.56 -0.07 -29.56
C LEU A 523 -6.06 0.43 -30.93
N ARG A 524 -6.63 -0.46 -31.74
CA ARG A 524 -7.12 -0.13 -33.10
C ARG A 524 -8.65 0.00 -33.19
N HIS A 525 -9.36 -0.35 -32.13
CA HIS A 525 -10.79 -0.15 -31.92
C HIS A 525 -11.01 0.81 -30.72
#